data_9b71b6c8ee7b490ef17fc75a7142b1b6
#
_entry.id   9b71b6c8ee7b490ef17fc75a7142b1b6
#
_cell.length_a   1.000
_cell.length_b   1.000
_cell.length_c   1.000
_cell.angle_alpha   90.00
_cell.angle_beta   90.00
_cell.angle_gamma   90.00
#
_symmetry.space_group_name_H-M   'P 1'
#
loop_
_entity.id
_entity.type
_entity.pdbx_description
1 polymer ?
#
loop_
_entity_poly.entity_id
_entity_poly.type
_entity_poly.pdbx_seq_one_letter_code
_entity_poly.pdbx_strand_id
1 'polypeptide(L)'
;EYRVNDEKRQQIRVGDIIEFHKISNPEEKILMDVKCIDCFKSLEEAISSHFEEDFSDRHSDIESTVNSFYQKGYCNDEEIKDNGMVVFEIKKHRIAHLNSTACYLKKDNKVLMIKFAKKWGHVYAPPGGKFEEGETPLDCVIREFYEETGLKLVNPRFQGMSYWKDKDEGIIFIYTAEDYEGDLTLTSEEGELEWIDFDELKVIPQFDQNKKFTPYLFKDELFEGKFLLNSKCEVLDFSIRNM
;
A
#
# COMPACT_ATOMS: atom_id res chain seq x y z
N GLU A 1 -11.49 -16.32 13.66
CA GLU A 1 -12.59 -15.55 14.25
C GLU A 1 -13.93 -16.16 13.85
N TYR A 2 -14.72 -16.62 14.83
CA TYR A 2 -16.00 -17.33 14.66
C TYR A 2 -17.16 -16.38 14.98
N ARG A 3 -18.13 -16.23 14.07
CA ARG A 3 -19.30 -15.35 14.23
C ARG A 3 -20.56 -15.96 13.60
N VAL A 4 -21.72 -15.52 14.07
CA VAL A 4 -22.97 -15.71 13.33
C VAL A 4 -22.86 -14.94 11.99
N ASN A 5 -23.28 -15.56 10.90
CA ASN A 5 -23.17 -14.97 9.55
C ASN A 5 -24.34 -14.01 9.25
N ASP A 6 -24.49 -12.97 10.09
CA ASP A 6 -25.52 -11.94 9.93
C ASP A 6 -25.23 -11.00 8.74
N GLU A 7 -26.20 -10.13 8.43
CA GLU A 7 -26.13 -9.18 7.30
C GLU A 7 -24.85 -8.33 7.29
N LYS A 8 -24.34 -7.96 8.47
CA LYS A 8 -23.10 -7.17 8.59
C LYS A 8 -21.91 -7.99 8.16
N ARG A 9 -21.80 -9.25 8.58
CA ARG A 9 -20.67 -10.13 8.29
C ARG A 9 -20.69 -10.64 6.85
N GLN A 10 -21.88 -10.76 6.24
CA GLN A 10 -22.04 -11.12 4.82
C GLN A 10 -21.47 -10.07 3.84
N GLN A 11 -21.20 -8.85 4.32
CA GLN A 11 -20.58 -7.79 3.50
C GLN A 11 -19.06 -7.88 3.46
N ILE A 12 -18.44 -8.60 4.39
CA ILE A 12 -16.98 -8.74 4.49
C ILE A 12 -16.46 -9.60 3.33
N ARG A 13 -15.33 -9.21 2.77
CA ARG A 13 -14.66 -9.91 1.65
C ARG A 13 -13.21 -10.24 2.02
N VAL A 14 -12.67 -11.26 1.37
CA VAL A 14 -11.23 -11.55 1.43
C VAL A 14 -10.46 -10.33 0.93
N GLY A 15 -9.47 -9.91 1.71
CA GLY A 15 -8.69 -8.70 1.48
C GLY A 15 -9.17 -7.46 2.23
N ASP A 16 -10.35 -7.51 2.87
CA ASP A 16 -10.79 -6.44 3.76
C ASP A 16 -9.93 -6.38 5.03
N ILE A 17 -9.91 -5.21 5.65
CA ILE A 17 -9.28 -5.00 6.95
C ILE A 17 -10.37 -4.80 8.00
N ILE A 18 -10.35 -5.64 9.04
CA ILE A 18 -11.25 -5.51 10.18
C ILE A 18 -10.51 -4.80 11.32
N GLU A 19 -11.11 -3.74 11.83
CA GLU A 19 -10.63 -3.02 13.00
C GLU A 19 -11.31 -3.58 14.27
N PHE A 20 -10.51 -4.13 15.19
CA PHE A 20 -10.96 -4.59 16.49
C PHE A 20 -10.57 -3.57 17.55
N HIS A 21 -11.54 -3.18 18.39
CA HIS A 21 -11.33 -2.28 19.51
C HIS A 21 -11.33 -3.06 20.81
N LYS A 22 -10.43 -2.70 21.72
CA LYS A 22 -10.41 -3.26 23.07
C LYS A 22 -11.59 -2.73 23.88
N ILE A 23 -12.42 -3.60 24.41
CA ILE A 23 -13.64 -3.23 25.15
C ILE A 23 -13.32 -2.30 26.33
N SER A 24 -12.22 -2.53 27.04
CA SER A 24 -11.80 -1.72 28.20
C SER A 24 -11.15 -0.39 27.83
N ASN A 25 -10.71 -0.21 26.59
CA ASN A 25 -10.09 1.00 26.08
C ASN A 25 -10.29 1.10 24.55
N PRO A 26 -11.38 1.73 24.07
CA PRO A 26 -11.71 1.78 22.64
C PRO A 26 -10.67 2.47 21.75
N GLU A 27 -9.81 3.29 22.31
CA GLU A 27 -8.70 3.92 21.57
C GLU A 27 -7.59 2.89 21.22
N GLU A 28 -7.51 1.79 21.98
CA GLU A 28 -6.59 0.68 21.71
C GLU A 28 -7.22 -0.25 20.69
N LYS A 29 -6.66 -0.26 19.48
CA LYS A 29 -7.18 -1.01 18.36
C LYS A 29 -6.12 -1.88 17.68
N ILE A 30 -6.58 -2.94 17.03
CA ILE A 30 -5.77 -3.80 16.19
C ILE A 30 -6.45 -3.98 14.83
N LEU A 31 -5.68 -3.87 13.78
CA LEU A 31 -6.12 -4.11 12.41
C LEU A 31 -5.78 -5.55 12.01
N MET A 32 -6.73 -6.25 11.39
CA MET A 32 -6.58 -7.63 10.94
C MET A 32 -7.02 -7.75 9.49
N ASP A 33 -6.16 -8.32 8.64
CA ASP A 33 -6.49 -8.68 7.25
C ASP A 33 -7.37 -9.92 7.25
N VAL A 34 -8.41 -9.94 6.43
CA VAL A 34 -9.22 -11.13 6.15
C VAL A 34 -8.53 -11.95 5.06
N LYS A 35 -8.09 -13.16 5.40
CA LYS A 35 -7.35 -14.07 4.50
C LYS A 35 -8.24 -15.13 3.84
N CYS A 36 -9.18 -15.68 4.62
CA CYS A 36 -10.16 -16.64 4.14
C CYS A 36 -11.51 -16.41 4.83
N ILE A 37 -12.59 -16.87 4.20
CA ILE A 37 -13.95 -16.80 4.72
C ILE A 37 -14.63 -18.13 4.44
N ASP A 38 -14.95 -18.88 5.50
CA ASP A 38 -15.64 -20.15 5.44
C ASP A 38 -17.02 -20.03 6.09
N CYS A 39 -18.06 -20.54 5.42
CA CYS A 39 -19.44 -20.50 5.89
C CYS A 39 -19.95 -21.89 6.23
N PHE A 40 -20.63 -22.03 7.37
CA PHE A 40 -21.13 -23.27 7.92
C PHE A 40 -22.59 -23.14 8.34
N LYS A 41 -23.30 -24.27 8.36
CA LYS A 41 -24.71 -24.29 8.77
C LYS A 41 -24.88 -24.32 10.29
N SER A 42 -23.88 -24.79 11.00
CA SER A 42 -23.90 -24.90 12.46
C SER A 42 -22.57 -24.54 13.10
N LEU A 43 -22.60 -24.25 14.40
CA LEU A 43 -21.39 -24.01 15.19
C LEU A 43 -20.52 -25.27 15.27
N GLU A 44 -21.14 -26.45 15.37
CA GLU A 44 -20.43 -27.74 15.44
C GLU A 44 -19.65 -28.00 14.14
N GLU A 45 -20.26 -27.77 12.96
CA GLU A 45 -19.55 -27.88 11.68
C GLU A 45 -18.36 -26.92 11.61
N ALA A 46 -18.54 -25.66 12.02
CA ALA A 46 -17.49 -24.65 11.99
C ALA A 46 -16.31 -25.03 12.92
N ILE A 47 -16.60 -25.48 14.14
CA ILE A 47 -15.57 -25.91 15.09
C ILE A 47 -14.90 -27.18 14.62
N SER A 48 -15.66 -28.19 14.14
CA SER A 48 -15.11 -29.46 13.67
C SER A 48 -14.11 -29.28 12.51
N SER A 49 -14.42 -28.34 11.61
CA SER A 49 -13.59 -28.07 10.44
C SER A 49 -12.21 -27.47 10.79
N HIS A 50 -12.12 -26.75 11.92
CA HIS A 50 -10.90 -26.03 12.34
C HIS A 50 -10.40 -26.45 13.74
N PHE A 51 -10.88 -27.57 14.28
CA PHE A 51 -10.60 -27.94 15.67
C PHE A 51 -9.11 -28.12 15.96
N GLU A 52 -8.42 -28.84 15.10
CA GLU A 52 -6.98 -29.14 15.28
C GLU A 52 -6.12 -27.89 15.24
N GLU A 53 -6.48 -26.91 14.40
CA GLU A 53 -5.70 -25.70 14.20
C GLU A 53 -6.00 -24.64 15.29
N ASP A 54 -7.27 -24.50 15.68
CA ASP A 54 -7.69 -23.37 16.52
C ASP A 54 -7.92 -23.73 17.99
N PHE A 55 -8.20 -25.00 18.32
CA PHE A 55 -8.72 -25.37 19.64
C PHE A 55 -8.03 -26.55 20.32
N SER A 56 -7.31 -27.41 19.61
CA SER A 56 -6.75 -28.67 20.17
C SER A 56 -5.75 -28.44 21.31
N ASP A 57 -5.15 -27.28 21.41
CA ASP A 57 -4.25 -26.88 22.49
C ASP A 57 -4.98 -26.41 23.77
N ARG A 58 -6.28 -26.09 23.70
CA ARG A 58 -7.06 -25.46 24.78
C ARG A 58 -8.31 -26.23 25.20
N HIS A 59 -8.79 -27.11 24.35
CA HIS A 59 -9.99 -27.92 24.55
C HIS A 59 -9.72 -29.39 24.25
N SER A 60 -10.33 -30.28 25.04
CA SER A 60 -10.13 -31.73 24.90
C SER A 60 -10.86 -32.33 23.69
N ASP A 61 -11.97 -31.71 23.31
CA ASP A 61 -12.87 -32.22 22.25
C ASP A 61 -13.78 -31.12 21.71
N ILE A 62 -14.46 -31.44 20.59
CA ILE A 62 -15.38 -30.54 19.90
C ILE A 62 -16.57 -30.15 20.79
N GLU A 63 -17.16 -31.10 21.51
CA GLU A 63 -18.34 -30.89 22.34
C GLU A 63 -18.06 -29.88 23.47
N SER A 64 -16.94 -29.99 24.13
CA SER A 64 -16.53 -29.04 25.18
C SER A 64 -16.28 -27.63 24.60
N THR A 65 -15.76 -27.56 23.39
CA THR A 65 -15.54 -26.29 22.67
C THR A 65 -16.86 -25.64 22.30
N VAL A 66 -17.80 -26.37 21.71
CA VAL A 66 -19.15 -25.88 21.36
C VAL A 66 -19.86 -25.34 22.61
N ASN A 67 -19.87 -26.12 23.71
CA ASN A 67 -20.47 -25.73 24.98
C ASN A 67 -19.85 -24.43 25.53
N SER A 68 -18.56 -24.24 25.39
CA SER A 68 -17.86 -23.01 25.81
C SER A 68 -18.35 -21.76 25.04
N PHE A 69 -18.64 -21.86 23.74
CA PHE A 69 -19.18 -20.76 22.96
C PHE A 69 -20.56 -20.32 23.43
N TYR A 70 -21.46 -21.28 23.70
CA TYR A 70 -22.80 -21.00 24.25
C TYR A 70 -22.74 -20.40 25.66
N GLN A 71 -21.92 -20.96 26.55
CA GLN A 71 -21.76 -20.45 27.90
C GLN A 71 -21.23 -19.00 27.94
N LYS A 72 -20.38 -18.64 27.02
CA LYS A 72 -19.84 -17.27 26.91
C LYS A 72 -20.80 -16.30 26.19
N GLY A 73 -21.92 -16.77 25.66
CA GLY A 73 -22.89 -15.95 24.95
C GLY A 73 -22.40 -15.41 23.61
N TYR A 74 -21.48 -16.10 22.93
CA TYR A 74 -20.97 -15.67 21.64
C TYR A 74 -21.95 -15.91 20.49
N CYS A 75 -22.91 -16.80 20.66
CA CYS A 75 -23.97 -17.11 19.70
C CYS A 75 -25.12 -17.82 20.42
N ASN A 76 -26.27 -17.93 19.77
CA ASN A 76 -27.41 -18.72 20.18
C ASN A 76 -27.99 -19.51 18.98
N ASP A 77 -28.79 -20.54 19.28
CA ASP A 77 -29.32 -21.46 18.28
C ASP A 77 -30.27 -20.80 17.28
N GLU A 78 -31.07 -19.81 17.70
CA GLU A 78 -32.01 -19.10 16.83
C GLU A 78 -31.25 -18.29 15.75
N GLU A 79 -30.23 -17.52 16.18
CA GLU A 79 -29.42 -16.73 15.25
C GLU A 79 -28.64 -17.62 14.27
N ILE A 80 -28.09 -18.75 14.76
CA ILE A 80 -27.35 -19.68 13.89
C ILE A 80 -28.28 -20.35 12.89
N LYS A 81 -29.49 -20.74 13.33
CA LYS A 81 -30.48 -21.40 12.45
C LYS A 81 -30.87 -20.52 11.28
N ASP A 82 -30.98 -19.21 11.51
CA ASP A 82 -31.44 -18.26 10.50
C ASP A 82 -30.28 -17.80 9.58
N ASN A 83 -29.09 -17.68 10.11
CA ASN A 83 -27.94 -17.03 9.41
C ASN A 83 -26.77 -17.98 9.15
N GLY A 84 -26.64 -19.09 9.84
CA GLY A 84 -25.46 -19.94 9.84
C GLY A 84 -24.29 -19.33 10.62
N MET A 85 -23.12 -19.95 10.47
CA MET A 85 -21.86 -19.50 11.04
C MET A 85 -20.90 -19.07 9.94
N VAL A 86 -20.05 -18.10 10.24
CA VAL A 86 -18.91 -17.70 9.40
C VAL A 86 -17.63 -17.74 10.22
N VAL A 87 -16.60 -18.30 9.64
CA VAL A 87 -15.24 -18.30 10.18
C VAL A 87 -14.38 -17.42 9.29
N PHE A 88 -13.74 -16.43 9.89
CA PHE A 88 -12.75 -15.59 9.23
C PHE A 88 -11.36 -16.03 9.65
N GLU A 89 -10.56 -16.51 8.72
CA GLU A 89 -9.12 -16.57 8.91
C GLU A 89 -8.59 -15.13 8.83
N ILE A 90 -8.04 -14.65 9.95
CA ILE A 90 -7.52 -13.30 10.06
C ILE A 90 -6.05 -13.28 10.46
N LYS A 91 -5.29 -12.37 9.87
CA LYS A 91 -3.89 -12.16 10.19
C LYS A 91 -3.65 -10.70 10.59
N LYS A 92 -2.80 -10.47 11.59
CA LYS A 92 -2.46 -9.11 12.00
C LYS A 92 -2.02 -8.30 10.78
N HIS A 93 -2.74 -7.22 10.52
CA HIS A 93 -2.39 -6.28 9.47
C HIS A 93 -1.02 -5.67 9.79
N ARG A 94 -0.11 -5.75 8.84
CA ARG A 94 1.18 -5.08 8.94
C ARG A 94 1.17 -3.95 7.94
N ILE A 95 1.23 -2.73 8.45
CA ILE A 95 1.50 -1.56 7.60
C ILE A 95 2.85 -1.81 6.93
N ALA A 96 2.85 -1.90 5.62
CA ALA A 96 4.08 -2.02 4.88
C ALA A 96 4.75 -0.64 4.76
N HIS A 97 5.99 -0.53 5.24
CA HIS A 97 6.81 0.66 5.01
C HIS A 97 7.46 0.53 3.64
N LEU A 98 6.87 1.19 2.64
CA LEU A 98 7.28 1.10 1.24
C LEU A 98 8.10 2.33 0.86
N ASN A 99 9.41 2.25 1.08
CA ASN A 99 10.31 3.31 0.67
C ASN A 99 10.75 3.10 -0.79
N SER A 100 10.85 4.21 -1.51
CA SER A 100 11.23 4.23 -2.91
C SER A 100 12.00 5.50 -3.26
N THR A 101 12.52 5.55 -4.47
CA THR A 101 13.16 6.73 -5.03
C THR A 101 12.48 7.16 -6.32
N ALA A 102 12.69 8.40 -6.71
CA ALA A 102 12.30 8.94 -8.00
C ALA A 102 13.32 9.99 -8.45
N CYS A 103 13.69 10.01 -9.71
CA CYS A 103 14.59 11.03 -10.24
C CYS A 103 13.96 11.79 -11.41
N TYR A 104 13.94 13.09 -11.30
CA TYR A 104 13.58 14.01 -12.38
C TYR A 104 14.87 14.45 -13.12
N LEU A 105 15.18 13.78 -14.24
CA LEU A 105 16.27 14.20 -15.10
C LEU A 105 15.76 15.27 -16.07
N LYS A 106 16.34 16.48 -15.98
CA LYS A 106 15.96 17.61 -16.85
C LYS A 106 17.07 17.96 -17.82
N LYS A 107 16.74 18.09 -19.11
CA LYS A 107 17.61 18.60 -20.15
C LYS A 107 16.83 19.50 -21.12
N ASP A 108 17.39 20.65 -21.49
CA ASP A 108 16.76 21.61 -22.43
C ASP A 108 15.30 21.95 -22.07
N ASN A 109 15.04 22.17 -20.77
CA ASN A 109 13.70 22.38 -20.19
C ASN A 109 12.72 21.19 -20.30
N LYS A 110 13.18 20.00 -20.69
CA LYS A 110 12.37 18.78 -20.72
C LYS A 110 12.80 17.84 -19.62
N VAL A 111 11.84 17.07 -19.10
CA VAL A 111 12.05 16.05 -18.07
C VAL A 111 11.74 14.70 -18.65
N LEU A 112 12.61 13.72 -18.39
CA LEU A 112 12.39 12.33 -18.79
C LEU A 112 11.35 11.68 -17.89
N MET A 113 10.28 11.16 -18.50
CA MET A 113 9.17 10.53 -17.81
C MET A 113 8.84 9.17 -18.42
N ILE A 114 8.34 8.24 -17.60
CA ILE A 114 7.76 6.97 -18.04
C ILE A 114 6.26 7.17 -18.21
N LYS A 115 5.73 6.81 -19.35
CA LYS A 115 4.29 6.74 -19.63
C LYS A 115 3.81 5.31 -19.42
N PHE A 116 3.16 5.03 -18.31
CA PHE A 116 2.62 3.72 -18.02
C PHE A 116 1.45 3.36 -18.93
N ALA A 117 1.54 2.19 -19.60
CA ALA A 117 0.54 1.81 -20.59
C ALA A 117 -0.71 1.12 -20.01
N LYS A 118 -0.60 0.33 -18.95
CA LYS A 118 -1.67 -0.56 -18.47
C LYS A 118 -1.99 -0.47 -16.98
N LYS A 119 -0.98 -0.48 -16.13
CA LYS A 119 -1.14 -0.63 -14.67
C LYS A 119 -1.81 0.57 -14.00
N TRP A 120 -1.56 1.78 -14.52
CA TRP A 120 -1.95 3.04 -13.88
C TRP A 120 -2.77 3.97 -14.79
N GLY A 121 -3.28 3.48 -15.95
CA GLY A 121 -4.19 4.23 -16.81
C GLY A 121 -3.53 5.40 -17.56
N HIS A 122 -2.37 5.17 -18.18
CA HIS A 122 -1.66 6.18 -18.98
C HIS A 122 -1.16 7.41 -18.20
N VAL A 123 -0.81 7.24 -16.94
CA VAL A 123 -0.16 8.29 -16.15
C VAL A 123 1.33 8.33 -16.42
N TYR A 124 1.92 9.52 -16.26
CA TYR A 124 3.35 9.75 -16.30
C TYR A 124 3.94 9.75 -14.89
N ALA A 125 5.10 9.16 -14.74
CA ALA A 125 5.90 9.28 -13.53
C ALA A 125 7.40 9.39 -13.88
N PRO A 126 8.22 9.99 -13.02
CA PRO A 126 9.67 9.95 -13.17
C PRO A 126 10.19 8.53 -12.97
N PRO A 127 11.29 8.13 -13.63
CA PRO A 127 11.99 6.88 -13.33
C PRO A 127 12.37 6.76 -11.87
N GLY A 128 12.30 5.54 -11.33
CA GLY A 128 12.64 5.21 -9.95
C GLY A 128 11.84 4.04 -9.41
N GLY A 129 12.23 3.51 -8.26
CA GLY A 129 11.63 2.31 -7.73
C GLY A 129 11.96 2.06 -6.27
N LYS A 130 11.78 0.81 -5.84
CA LYS A 130 11.90 0.39 -4.45
C LYS A 130 13.34 0.05 -4.08
N PHE A 131 13.66 0.23 -2.79
CA PHE A 131 14.95 -0.19 -2.27
C PHE A 131 15.14 -1.69 -2.33
N GLU A 132 16.35 -2.11 -2.67
CA GLU A 132 16.85 -3.45 -2.38
C GLU A 132 17.57 -3.48 -1.02
N GLU A 133 17.80 -4.68 -0.51
CA GLU A 133 18.43 -4.85 0.80
C GLU A 133 19.85 -4.26 0.81
N GLY A 134 20.10 -3.37 1.74
CA GLY A 134 21.41 -2.72 1.94
C GLY A 134 21.65 -1.46 1.11
N GLU A 135 20.72 -1.06 0.25
CA GLU A 135 20.84 0.17 -0.54
C GLU A 135 20.62 1.43 0.28
N THR A 136 21.39 2.46 -0.01
CA THR A 136 21.05 3.84 0.35
C THR A 136 20.07 4.44 -0.67
N PRO A 137 19.37 5.55 -0.35
CA PRO A 137 18.54 6.23 -1.34
C PRO A 137 19.26 6.62 -2.64
N LEU A 138 20.55 6.96 -2.53
CA LEU A 138 21.37 7.29 -3.70
C LEU A 138 21.69 6.06 -4.55
N ASP A 139 22.01 4.93 -3.93
CA ASP A 139 22.30 3.68 -4.65
C ASP A 139 21.04 3.22 -5.40
N CYS A 140 19.89 3.22 -4.72
CA CYS A 140 18.62 2.84 -5.29
C CYS A 140 18.25 3.71 -6.51
N VAL A 141 18.33 5.03 -6.41
CA VAL A 141 17.94 5.90 -7.52
C VAL A 141 18.87 5.76 -8.73
N ILE A 142 20.15 5.51 -8.51
CA ILE A 142 21.12 5.28 -9.61
C ILE A 142 20.82 3.95 -10.31
N ARG A 143 20.59 2.88 -9.56
CA ARG A 143 20.24 1.56 -10.11
C ARG A 143 18.94 1.59 -10.89
N GLU A 144 17.85 1.99 -10.25
CA GLU A 144 16.51 2.03 -10.83
C GLU A 144 16.47 2.89 -12.10
N PHE A 145 17.09 4.08 -12.04
CA PHE A 145 17.14 4.96 -13.18
C PHE A 145 17.87 4.34 -14.38
N TYR A 146 18.96 3.64 -14.10
CA TYR A 146 19.71 2.94 -15.15
C TYR A 146 18.93 1.75 -15.74
N GLU A 147 18.30 0.95 -14.90
CA GLU A 147 17.51 -0.21 -15.31
C GLU A 147 16.33 0.19 -16.20
N GLU A 148 15.65 1.28 -15.86
CA GLU A 148 14.50 1.75 -16.61
C GLU A 148 14.82 2.55 -17.86
N THR A 149 15.98 3.24 -17.91
CA THR A 149 16.28 4.19 -18.99
C THR A 149 17.51 3.86 -19.81
N GLY A 150 18.43 3.04 -19.31
CA GLY A 150 19.77 2.82 -19.87
C GLY A 150 20.76 3.97 -19.61
N LEU A 151 20.30 5.06 -18.97
CA LEU A 151 21.13 6.23 -18.71
C LEU A 151 21.77 6.18 -17.33
N LYS A 152 23.02 6.61 -17.23
CA LYS A 152 23.70 6.82 -15.95
C LYS A 152 23.56 8.28 -15.52
N LEU A 153 22.94 8.50 -14.36
CA LEU A 153 22.84 9.83 -13.78
C LEU A 153 24.23 10.38 -13.43
N VAL A 154 24.48 11.64 -13.78
CA VAL A 154 25.68 12.37 -13.38
C VAL A 154 25.31 13.35 -12.28
N ASN A 155 25.95 13.21 -11.10
CA ASN A 155 25.74 14.05 -9.92
C ASN A 155 24.26 14.27 -9.56
N PRO A 156 23.45 13.22 -9.38
CA PRO A 156 22.05 13.39 -8.95
C PRO A 156 22.01 14.07 -7.58
N ARG A 157 21.15 15.09 -7.47
CA ARG A 157 21.00 15.91 -6.28
C ARG A 157 19.74 15.51 -5.53
N PHE A 158 19.85 15.22 -4.24
CA PHE A 158 18.68 15.05 -3.38
C PHE A 158 17.90 16.36 -3.34
N GLN A 159 16.60 16.32 -3.67
CA GLN A 159 15.73 17.49 -3.75
C GLN A 159 14.75 17.54 -2.59
N GLY A 160 14.38 16.40 -2.05
CA GLY A 160 13.45 16.33 -0.95
C GLY A 160 12.83 14.95 -0.78
N MET A 161 11.83 14.88 0.08
CA MET A 161 11.12 13.63 0.33
C MET A 161 9.60 13.85 0.41
N SER A 162 8.87 12.81 0.01
CA SER A 162 7.41 12.75 0.08
C SER A 162 7.00 11.56 0.93
N TYR A 163 6.58 11.80 2.17
CA TYR A 163 5.89 10.78 2.97
C TYR A 163 4.45 10.65 2.48
N TRP A 164 4.02 9.43 2.21
CA TRP A 164 2.65 9.14 1.82
C TRP A 164 2.05 8.06 2.71
N LYS A 165 0.73 8.12 2.87
CA LYS A 165 -0.05 7.15 3.64
C LYS A 165 -1.41 6.91 3.00
N ASP A 166 -1.73 5.63 2.78
CA ASP A 166 -3.09 5.12 2.53
C ASP A 166 -3.36 3.99 3.55
N LYS A 167 -3.63 2.75 3.12
CA LYS A 167 -3.61 1.54 3.96
C LYS A 167 -2.18 1.13 4.37
N ASP A 168 -1.20 1.44 3.55
CA ASP A 168 0.23 1.31 3.78
C ASP A 168 0.86 2.71 3.93
N GLU A 169 2.15 2.80 4.18
CA GLU A 169 2.87 4.07 4.23
C GLU A 169 4.29 3.92 3.68
N GLY A 170 4.88 5.04 3.28
CA GLY A 170 6.23 5.03 2.77
C GLY A 170 6.79 6.43 2.54
N ILE A 171 8.06 6.45 2.16
CA ILE A 171 8.77 7.68 1.79
C ILE A 171 9.30 7.50 0.36
N ILE A 172 9.04 8.49 -0.47
CA ILE A 172 9.69 8.64 -1.77
C ILE A 172 10.81 9.64 -1.60
N PHE A 173 12.06 9.21 -1.80
CA PHE A 173 13.23 10.08 -1.84
C PHE A 173 13.34 10.64 -3.26
N ILE A 174 13.25 11.96 -3.39
CA ILE A 174 13.16 12.65 -4.67
C ILE A 174 14.50 13.27 -5.02
N TYR A 175 15.00 12.90 -6.17
CA TYR A 175 16.25 13.42 -6.75
C TYR A 175 15.97 14.20 -8.01
N THR A 176 16.88 15.11 -8.33
CA THR A 176 16.95 15.82 -9.61
C THR A 176 18.33 15.64 -10.21
N ALA A 177 18.40 15.62 -11.54
CA ALA A 177 19.66 15.63 -12.28
C ALA A 177 19.50 16.49 -13.54
N GLU A 178 20.61 17.02 -14.03
CA GLU A 178 20.64 17.81 -15.28
C GLU A 178 21.66 17.26 -16.29
N ASP A 179 22.37 16.17 -15.90
CA ASP A 179 23.37 15.53 -16.74
C ASP A 179 23.31 14.00 -16.64
N TYR A 180 23.68 13.33 -17.72
CA TYR A 180 23.70 11.88 -17.81
C TYR A 180 24.71 11.39 -18.86
N GLU A 181 25.08 10.10 -18.76
CA GLU A 181 25.89 9.37 -19.72
C GLU A 181 25.11 8.17 -20.29
N GLY A 182 25.44 7.75 -21.50
CA GLY A 182 24.83 6.59 -22.15
C GLY A 182 23.73 6.95 -23.14
N ASP A 183 23.11 5.92 -23.68
CA ASP A 183 22.08 6.03 -24.71
C ASP A 183 20.72 5.66 -24.12
N LEU A 184 19.70 6.48 -24.39
CA LEU A 184 18.35 6.26 -23.93
C LEU A 184 17.73 5.01 -24.56
N THR A 185 17.26 4.10 -23.74
CA THR A 185 16.38 3.00 -24.16
C THR A 185 14.98 3.57 -24.35
N LEU A 186 14.36 3.41 -25.53
CA LEU A 186 13.06 4.02 -25.82
C LEU A 186 11.88 3.37 -25.10
N THR A 187 12.05 2.17 -24.58
CA THR A 187 11.00 1.42 -23.87
C THR A 187 11.58 0.74 -22.64
N SER A 188 10.91 0.85 -21.51
CA SER A 188 11.16 0.06 -20.31
C SER A 188 10.10 -1.04 -20.18
N GLU A 189 10.30 -1.99 -19.26
CA GLU A 189 9.28 -2.99 -18.92
C GLU A 189 7.99 -2.34 -18.36
N GLU A 190 8.10 -1.14 -17.81
CA GLU A 190 7.00 -0.40 -17.19
C GLU A 190 6.21 0.48 -18.16
N GLY A 191 6.84 0.97 -19.24
CA GLY A 191 6.19 1.85 -20.20
C GLY A 191 7.11 2.49 -21.24
N GLU A 192 6.61 3.48 -21.93
CA GLU A 192 7.34 4.27 -22.93
C GLU A 192 8.03 5.46 -22.26
N LEU A 193 9.26 5.76 -22.67
CA LEU A 193 10.03 6.91 -22.19
C LEU A 193 9.81 8.12 -23.11
N GLU A 194 9.38 9.21 -22.51
CA GLU A 194 9.11 10.47 -23.21
C GLU A 194 9.79 11.66 -22.52
N TRP A 195 10.36 12.58 -23.33
CA TRP A 195 10.83 13.88 -22.85
C TRP A 195 9.68 14.88 -22.86
N ILE A 196 9.20 15.27 -21.69
CA ILE A 196 8.06 16.16 -21.47
C ILE A 196 8.56 17.55 -21.08
N ASP A 197 8.00 18.62 -21.64
CA ASP A 197 8.33 19.98 -21.22
C ASP A 197 8.03 20.17 -19.73
N PHE A 198 8.97 20.77 -19.00
CA PHE A 198 8.84 20.93 -17.54
C PHE A 198 7.55 21.68 -17.14
N ASP A 199 7.16 22.66 -17.95
CA ASP A 199 5.93 23.42 -17.70
C ASP A 199 4.65 22.59 -17.90
N GLU A 200 4.71 21.55 -18.73
CA GLU A 200 3.59 20.63 -18.96
C GLU A 200 3.39 19.62 -17.83
N LEU A 201 4.38 19.43 -16.96
CA LEU A 201 4.24 18.53 -15.80
C LEU A 201 3.05 18.86 -14.89
N LYS A 202 2.55 20.10 -14.92
CA LYS A 202 1.38 20.51 -14.13
C LYS A 202 0.06 19.99 -14.69
N VAL A 203 0.02 19.71 -16.00
CA VAL A 203 -1.23 19.42 -16.72
C VAL A 203 -1.32 17.99 -17.24
N ILE A 204 -0.21 17.32 -17.52
CA ILE A 204 -0.22 15.92 -17.95
C ILE A 204 -0.82 15.00 -16.88
N PRO A 205 -1.36 13.84 -17.27
CA PRO A 205 -1.81 12.83 -16.30
C PRO A 205 -0.65 12.33 -15.45
N GLN A 206 -0.65 12.61 -14.18
CA GLN A 206 0.32 12.14 -13.17
C GLN A 206 -0.41 11.74 -11.89
N PHE A 207 0.30 11.04 -10.98
CA PHE A 207 -0.16 10.90 -9.62
C PHE A 207 -0.33 12.27 -8.96
N ASP A 208 -1.44 12.45 -8.24
CA ASP A 208 -1.79 13.77 -7.67
C ASP A 208 -0.70 14.37 -6.79
N GLN A 209 -0.02 13.54 -5.97
CA GLN A 209 1.10 13.99 -5.15
C GLN A 209 2.26 14.57 -5.97
N ASN A 210 2.56 13.99 -7.16
CA ASN A 210 3.63 14.47 -8.03
C ASN A 210 3.35 15.89 -8.52
N LYS A 211 2.10 16.17 -8.90
CA LYS A 211 1.69 17.53 -9.29
C LYS A 211 1.88 18.55 -8.17
N LYS A 212 1.65 18.12 -6.90
CA LYS A 212 1.74 19.02 -5.74
C LYS A 212 3.18 19.42 -5.42
N PHE A 213 4.16 18.51 -5.57
CA PHE A 213 5.55 18.87 -5.29
C PHE A 213 6.36 19.30 -6.53
N THR A 214 5.82 19.18 -7.77
CA THR A 214 6.48 19.69 -9.00
C THR A 214 7.03 21.13 -8.85
N PRO A 215 6.34 22.09 -8.20
CA PRO A 215 6.85 23.45 -8.02
C PRO A 215 8.13 23.56 -7.18
N TYR A 216 8.48 22.52 -6.44
CA TYR A 216 9.65 22.46 -5.56
C TYR A 216 10.87 21.79 -6.22
N LEU A 217 10.68 21.21 -7.43
CA LEU A 217 11.76 20.58 -8.18
C LEU A 217 12.73 21.63 -8.76
N PHE A 218 14.01 21.27 -8.84
CA PHE A 218 15.08 22.11 -9.37
C PHE A 218 15.21 23.46 -8.64
N LYS A 219 14.89 23.48 -7.34
CA LYS A 219 15.11 24.62 -6.44
C LYS A 219 16.38 24.40 -5.63
N ASP A 220 16.92 25.48 -5.06
CA ASP A 220 18.07 25.39 -4.16
C ASP A 220 17.66 24.83 -2.79
N GLU A 221 16.43 25.08 -2.39
CA GLU A 221 15.86 24.61 -1.12
C GLU A 221 15.37 23.15 -1.24
N LEU A 222 15.62 22.38 -0.21
CA LEU A 222 15.03 21.06 -0.07
C LEU A 222 13.56 21.16 0.37
N PHE A 223 12.75 20.13 0.09
CA PHE A 223 11.38 20.09 0.57
C PHE A 223 11.05 18.79 1.30
N GLU A 224 10.07 18.87 2.20
CA GLU A 224 9.42 17.74 2.82
C GLU A 224 7.92 17.83 2.55
N GLY A 225 7.36 16.77 1.94
CA GLY A 225 5.93 16.61 1.70
C GLY A 225 5.32 15.53 2.58
N LYS A 226 4.10 15.76 3.06
CA LYS A 226 3.27 14.74 3.73
C LYS A 226 1.94 14.66 3.01
N PHE A 227 1.53 13.44 2.62
CA PHE A 227 0.33 13.19 1.83
C PHE A 227 -0.51 12.08 2.46
N LEU A 228 -1.80 12.34 2.61
CA LEU A 228 -2.80 11.32 2.89
C LEU A 228 -3.49 10.98 1.57
N LEU A 229 -3.48 9.71 1.19
CA LEU A 229 -4.02 9.22 -0.07
C LEU A 229 -5.23 8.31 0.17
N ASN A 230 -6.09 8.20 -0.83
CA ASN A 230 -7.09 7.12 -0.88
C ASN A 230 -6.55 5.91 -1.66
N SER A 231 -7.32 4.83 -1.73
CA SER A 231 -6.95 3.59 -2.45
C SER A 231 -6.75 3.73 -3.96
N LYS A 232 -7.09 4.91 -4.53
CA LYS A 232 -6.84 5.27 -5.95
C LYS A 232 -5.63 6.18 -6.13
N CYS A 233 -4.83 6.38 -5.07
CA CYS A 233 -3.70 7.31 -5.04
C CYS A 233 -4.10 8.79 -5.26
N GLU A 234 -5.37 9.16 -4.99
CA GLU A 234 -5.81 10.55 -5.01
C GLU A 234 -5.49 11.20 -3.65
N VAL A 235 -5.03 12.46 -3.68
CA VAL A 235 -4.66 13.21 -2.48
C VAL A 235 -5.91 13.67 -1.73
N LEU A 236 -6.08 13.20 -0.50
CA LEU A 236 -7.15 13.63 0.42
C LEU A 236 -6.73 14.83 1.25
N ASP A 237 -5.46 14.87 1.68
CA ASP A 237 -4.87 15.96 2.45
C ASP A 237 -3.35 16.00 2.22
N PHE A 238 -2.74 17.17 2.31
CA PHE A 238 -1.29 17.31 2.16
C PHE A 238 -0.73 18.56 2.82
N SER A 239 0.54 18.48 3.15
CA SER A 239 1.36 19.64 3.51
C SER A 239 2.74 19.53 2.86
N ILE A 240 3.29 20.63 2.40
CA ILE A 240 4.66 20.71 1.87
C ILE A 240 5.34 21.90 2.52
N ARG A 241 6.59 21.71 2.96
CA ARG A 241 7.42 22.77 3.53
C ARG A 241 8.84 22.72 2.97
N ASN A 242 9.49 23.85 2.88
CA ASN A 242 10.93 23.92 2.64
C ASN A 242 11.68 23.57 3.92
N MET A 243 12.85 22.95 3.74
CA MET A 243 13.75 22.56 4.83
C MET A 243 15.00 23.44 4.81
#